data_61922226329a385b5ce30c9174b30634
#
_entry.id   61922226329a385b5ce30c9174b30634
#
_cell.length_a   1.000
_cell.length_b   1.000
_cell.length_c   1.000
_cell.angle_alpha   90.00
_cell.angle_beta   90.00
_cell.angle_gamma   90.00
#
_symmetry.space_group_name_H-M   'P 1'
#
loop_
_entity.id
_entity.type
_entity.pdbx_description
1 polymer ?
#
loop_
_entity_poly.entity_id
_entity_poly.type
_entity_poly.pdbx_seq_one_letter_code
_entity_poly.pdbx_strand_id
1 'polypeptide(L)'
;MAKAKSQFVCQQCGTSFSKWAGRCENCGEWNSLVEQVVSSGGSSVVDKSAGRGKALKTSSIREATSESGLERLSTGIDDLDTVLGGGFLVGGVVLVAGQPGIGKSTLLAQVAAHIAKTKSVLYVSGEESVSQVKLRAERLGAADSEKMQLASSNSAEDIAASIQQGGYDLAIVDSVQTISLSEISSAPGSVSQITNSSNVIIRAAKASGTAVILVGHVTKEGSIAGPKILEHLVDVVLNFEGDRYGGFRVVRAQKNRYGSTNEAAIFEMDEQGLRIVKNPSAELLAERQNLDGSIVLATMEGARPLLVEIQALVNPTNFGYPKRTASGFDLNRLNLLVAVLEKRTKLKLADKDIYVNVVGGLKLNDPAADLAVAMAIASASAGRSLDEGAVVFGEIGLGGEVRSATNWQARIKEAKKLGFTYAIAPKVHKDKFIKGVSDMRQALIDYLQ
;
A
#
# COMPACT_ATOMS: atom_id res chain seq x y z
N MET A 1 44.91 9.08 -6.77
CA MET A 1 43.69 8.35 -6.38
C MET A 1 43.22 7.53 -7.59
N ALA A 2 43.22 6.19 -7.49
CA ALA A 2 42.81 5.32 -8.61
C ALA A 2 41.29 5.42 -8.76
N LYS A 3 40.81 5.75 -9.97
CA LYS A 3 39.38 5.76 -10.29
C LYS A 3 38.80 4.36 -10.07
N ALA A 4 37.79 4.23 -9.22
CA ALA A 4 37.01 3.01 -9.08
C ALA A 4 36.42 2.64 -10.47
N LYS A 5 36.61 1.39 -10.90
CA LYS A 5 35.99 0.88 -12.13
C LYS A 5 34.64 0.27 -11.76
N SER A 6 33.59 0.74 -12.41
CA SER A 6 32.28 0.09 -12.32
C SER A 6 32.16 -1.02 -13.39
N GLN A 7 31.44 -2.07 -13.09
CA GLN A 7 31.04 -3.11 -14.01
C GLN A 7 29.53 -3.40 -13.87
N PHE A 8 28.94 -3.94 -14.89
CA PHE A 8 27.51 -4.27 -14.91
C PHE A 8 27.32 -5.77 -14.69
N VAL A 9 26.60 -6.15 -13.65
CA VAL A 9 26.36 -7.56 -13.28
C VAL A 9 24.90 -7.89 -13.55
N CYS A 10 24.67 -8.99 -14.26
CA CYS A 10 23.32 -9.50 -14.49
C CYS A 10 22.75 -10.08 -13.20
N GLN A 11 21.61 -9.59 -12.75
CA GLN A 11 20.93 -10.05 -11.53
C GLN A 11 20.38 -11.48 -11.67
N GLN A 12 20.19 -11.96 -12.89
CA GLN A 12 19.63 -13.28 -13.15
C GLN A 12 20.70 -14.37 -13.23
N CYS A 13 21.83 -14.11 -13.89
CA CYS A 13 22.84 -15.13 -14.12
C CYS A 13 24.21 -14.81 -13.50
N GLY A 14 24.40 -13.65 -12.86
CA GLY A 14 25.63 -13.24 -12.21
C GLY A 14 26.78 -12.86 -13.16
N THR A 15 26.59 -12.89 -14.48
CA THR A 15 27.64 -12.55 -15.46
C THR A 15 27.92 -11.06 -15.43
N SER A 16 29.21 -10.70 -15.45
CA SER A 16 29.67 -9.30 -15.39
C SER A 16 30.08 -8.79 -16.77
N PHE A 17 29.72 -7.54 -17.06
CA PHE A 17 30.00 -6.84 -18.29
C PHE A 17 30.67 -5.49 -18.01
N SER A 18 31.56 -5.04 -18.92
CA SER A 18 32.22 -3.75 -18.79
C SER A 18 31.36 -2.56 -19.21
N LYS A 19 30.24 -2.81 -19.87
CA LYS A 19 29.30 -1.80 -20.36
C LYS A 19 27.88 -2.25 -20.10
N TRP A 20 26.99 -1.30 -19.90
CA TRP A 20 25.56 -1.57 -19.81
C TRP A 20 25.00 -1.99 -21.17
N ALA A 21 24.13 -2.98 -21.16
CA ALA A 21 23.33 -3.40 -22.30
C ALA A 21 21.88 -3.62 -21.83
N GLY A 22 20.92 -3.31 -22.68
CA GLY A 22 19.49 -3.49 -22.35
C GLY A 22 19.09 -4.96 -22.17
N ARG A 23 19.92 -5.90 -22.68
CA ARG A 23 19.71 -7.35 -22.58
C ARG A 23 21.01 -8.01 -22.16
N CYS A 24 20.95 -8.98 -21.26
CA CYS A 24 22.09 -9.78 -20.88
C CYS A 24 22.52 -10.71 -22.06
N GLU A 25 23.77 -10.60 -22.50
CA GLU A 25 24.30 -11.41 -23.62
C GLU A 25 24.42 -12.90 -23.23
N ASN A 26 24.51 -13.22 -21.93
CA ASN A 26 24.67 -14.60 -21.47
C ASN A 26 23.34 -15.33 -21.27
N CYS A 27 22.37 -14.75 -20.55
CA CYS A 27 21.07 -15.41 -20.25
C CYS A 27 19.90 -14.85 -21.05
N GLY A 28 20.09 -13.78 -21.83
CA GLY A 28 19.06 -13.19 -22.66
C GLY A 28 18.03 -12.34 -21.94
N GLU A 29 18.13 -12.19 -20.63
CA GLU A 29 17.15 -11.43 -19.81
C GLU A 29 17.27 -9.92 -20.05
N TRP A 30 16.12 -9.23 -20.18
CA TRP A 30 16.07 -7.80 -20.43
C TRP A 30 16.16 -7.01 -19.12
N ASN A 31 16.80 -5.83 -19.15
CA ASN A 31 16.94 -4.89 -18.02
C ASN A 31 17.49 -5.52 -16.73
N SER A 32 18.28 -6.58 -16.86
CA SER A 32 18.84 -7.35 -15.73
C SER A 32 20.25 -6.92 -15.31
N LEU A 33 20.87 -5.97 -16.03
CA LEU A 33 22.25 -5.51 -15.78
C LEU A 33 22.24 -4.34 -14.80
N VAL A 34 22.86 -4.51 -13.62
CA VAL A 34 22.99 -3.50 -12.57
C VAL A 34 24.45 -3.10 -12.39
N GLU A 35 24.72 -1.80 -12.30
CA GLU A 35 26.04 -1.27 -12.07
C GLU A 35 26.55 -1.61 -10.67
N GLN A 36 27.76 -2.17 -10.56
CA GLN A 36 28.44 -2.46 -9.32
C GLN A 36 29.85 -1.87 -9.34
N VAL A 37 30.27 -1.26 -8.24
CA VAL A 37 31.62 -0.73 -8.06
C VAL A 37 32.58 -1.86 -7.78
N VAL A 38 33.60 -2.01 -8.61
CA VAL A 38 34.68 -2.98 -8.41
C VAL A 38 35.90 -2.27 -7.83
N SER A 39 36.25 -2.58 -6.61
CA SER A 39 37.55 -2.15 -6.05
C SER A 39 38.67 -2.80 -6.86
N SER A 40 39.61 -1.96 -7.37
CA SER A 40 40.72 -2.35 -8.23
C SER A 40 41.66 -3.34 -7.54
N GLY A 41 41.44 -4.62 -7.77
CA GLY A 41 42.28 -5.71 -7.32
C GLY A 41 41.90 -6.97 -8.08
N GLY A 42 42.42 -7.13 -9.31
CA GLY A 42 42.08 -8.26 -10.16
C GLY A 42 42.49 -9.60 -9.58
N SER A 43 41.50 -10.40 -9.30
CA SER A 43 41.40 -11.87 -9.41
C SER A 43 40.03 -12.30 -8.91
N SER A 44 39.46 -13.35 -9.50
CA SER A 44 38.16 -13.91 -9.23
C SER A 44 37.80 -13.90 -7.73
N VAL A 45 36.78 -13.12 -7.38
CA VAL A 45 36.37 -12.82 -5.99
C VAL A 45 35.93 -14.07 -5.22
N VAL A 46 35.58 -15.16 -5.94
CA VAL A 46 34.99 -16.36 -5.32
C VAL A 46 36.06 -17.21 -4.60
N ASP A 47 37.29 -17.30 -5.09
CA ASP A 47 38.32 -18.17 -4.49
C ASP A 47 39.19 -17.51 -3.41
N LYS A 48 39.22 -16.18 -3.33
CA LYS A 48 40.03 -15.43 -2.33
C LYS A 48 39.21 -14.93 -1.12
N SER A 49 37.89 -15.01 -1.15
CA SER A 49 37.04 -14.54 -0.05
C SER A 49 36.88 -15.54 1.09
N ALA A 50 37.06 -16.82 0.81
CA ALA A 50 36.90 -17.89 1.82
C ALA A 50 37.89 -17.82 3.00
N GLY A 51 39.04 -17.13 2.84
CA GLY A 51 40.07 -17.01 3.89
C GLY A 51 40.11 -15.65 4.59
N ARG A 52 39.28 -14.65 4.20
CA ARG A 52 39.34 -13.27 4.77
C ARG A 52 38.19 -12.94 5.73
N GLY A 53 37.21 -13.82 5.89
CA GLY A 53 36.11 -13.65 6.81
C GLY A 53 36.54 -13.82 8.26
N LYS A 54 36.04 -12.98 9.17
CA LYS A 54 36.11 -13.25 10.62
C LYS A 54 34.96 -14.20 10.98
N ALA A 55 35.29 -15.19 11.85
CA ALA A 55 34.25 -16.06 12.42
C ALA A 55 33.18 -15.25 13.10
N LEU A 56 31.91 -15.57 12.84
CA LEU A 56 30.76 -14.90 13.45
C LEU A 56 30.69 -15.25 14.95
N LYS A 57 30.38 -14.28 15.78
CA LYS A 57 29.91 -14.54 17.14
C LYS A 57 28.51 -15.11 17.04
N THR A 58 28.36 -16.35 17.44
CA THR A 58 27.06 -17.04 17.50
C THR A 58 26.57 -17.07 18.94
N SER A 59 25.28 -16.90 19.14
CA SER A 59 24.59 -17.11 20.41
C SER A 59 23.45 -18.08 20.20
N SER A 60 23.12 -18.92 21.20
CA SER A 60 21.93 -19.74 21.16
C SER A 60 20.67 -18.89 21.27
N ILE A 61 19.50 -19.39 20.80
CA ILE A 61 18.21 -18.69 20.94
C ILE A 61 17.90 -18.38 22.42
N ARG A 62 18.43 -19.17 23.37
CA ARG A 62 18.24 -18.94 24.80
C ARG A 62 19.17 -17.86 25.36
N GLU A 63 20.34 -17.68 24.77
CA GLU A 63 21.36 -16.68 25.15
C GLU A 63 21.23 -15.40 24.34
N ALA A 64 20.65 -15.47 23.14
CA ALA A 64 20.17 -14.30 22.46
C ALA A 64 19.17 -13.67 23.45
N THR A 65 19.65 -12.65 24.17
CA THR A 65 18.78 -11.82 25.00
C THR A 65 17.52 -11.65 24.18
N SER A 66 16.43 -12.20 24.70
CA SER A 66 15.13 -11.90 24.14
C SER A 66 15.10 -10.39 24.18
N GLU A 67 15.22 -9.77 23.03
CA GLU A 67 14.90 -8.37 22.85
C GLU A 67 13.38 -8.22 23.06
N SER A 68 12.88 -8.89 24.10
CA SER A 68 11.54 -8.77 24.69
C SER A 68 11.34 -7.40 25.32
N GLY A 69 12.20 -6.49 24.95
CA GLY A 69 12.17 -5.09 25.19
C GLY A 69 12.71 -4.28 24.03
N LEU A 70 12.61 -4.74 22.78
CA LEU A 70 12.79 -3.85 21.63
C LEU A 70 11.77 -2.73 21.78
N GLU A 71 12.27 -1.60 22.27
CA GLU A 71 11.49 -0.40 22.45
C GLU A 71 10.87 -0.03 21.09
N ARG A 72 9.56 0.05 21.07
CA ARG A 72 8.84 0.50 19.90
C ARG A 72 8.52 1.97 20.04
N LEU A 73 8.75 2.73 19.01
CA LEU A 73 8.37 4.13 18.95
C LEU A 73 6.94 4.20 18.42
N SER A 74 6.01 4.61 19.29
CA SER A 74 4.62 4.85 18.88
C SER A 74 4.55 6.04 17.94
N THR A 75 3.75 5.91 16.90
CA THR A 75 3.45 7.00 15.95
C THR A 75 2.52 8.06 16.54
N GLY A 76 1.86 7.76 17.67
CA GLY A 76 0.79 8.56 18.24
C GLY A 76 -0.57 8.36 17.54
N ILE A 77 -0.65 7.40 16.64
CA ILE A 77 -1.85 7.05 15.87
C ILE A 77 -2.05 5.53 16.01
N ASP A 78 -2.99 5.12 16.86
CA ASP A 78 -3.19 3.71 17.24
C ASP A 78 -3.38 2.77 16.04
N ASP A 79 -4.18 3.19 15.04
CA ASP A 79 -4.42 2.39 13.83
C ASP A 79 -3.12 2.23 13.01
N LEU A 80 -2.27 3.26 12.94
CA LEU A 80 -0.98 3.18 12.25
C LEU A 80 0.02 2.31 13.02
N ASP A 81 0.03 2.41 14.35
CA ASP A 81 0.81 1.54 15.21
C ASP A 81 0.40 0.07 15.01
N THR A 82 -0.91 -0.21 14.88
CA THR A 82 -1.43 -1.54 14.57
C THR A 82 -0.91 -2.06 13.22
N VAL A 83 -0.92 -1.22 12.18
CA VAL A 83 -0.38 -1.56 10.84
C VAL A 83 1.12 -1.85 10.91
N LEU A 84 1.87 -1.13 11.76
CA LEU A 84 3.30 -1.34 11.99
C LEU A 84 3.60 -2.57 12.88
N GLY A 85 2.58 -3.14 13.54
CA GLY A 85 2.74 -4.23 14.51
C GLY A 85 3.11 -3.74 15.90
N GLY A 86 2.73 -2.51 16.24
CA GLY A 86 2.92 -1.85 17.55
C GLY A 86 3.88 -0.65 17.54
N GLY A 87 4.14 -0.05 16.37
CA GLY A 87 5.03 1.11 16.20
C GLY A 87 6.36 0.77 15.52
N PHE A 88 7.24 1.77 15.38
CA PHE A 88 8.55 1.59 14.75
C PHE A 88 9.51 0.84 15.67
N LEU A 89 10.24 -0.11 15.11
CA LEU A 89 11.23 -0.87 15.84
C LEU A 89 12.59 -0.17 15.78
N VAL A 90 13.33 -0.16 16.88
CA VAL A 90 14.71 0.34 16.95
C VAL A 90 15.60 -0.39 15.92
N GLY A 91 16.30 0.38 15.08
CA GLY A 91 17.11 -0.17 13.97
C GLY A 91 16.28 -0.75 12.81
N GLY A 92 14.96 -0.70 12.89
CA GLY A 92 14.06 -1.13 11.82
C GLY A 92 13.98 -0.11 10.68
N VAL A 93 13.79 -0.59 9.44
CA VAL A 93 13.67 0.26 8.27
C VAL A 93 12.31 0.06 7.61
N VAL A 94 11.58 1.15 7.47
CA VAL A 94 10.23 1.21 6.88
C VAL A 94 10.27 1.98 5.57
N LEU A 95 9.74 1.42 4.50
CA LEU A 95 9.49 2.11 3.24
C LEU A 95 8.02 2.56 3.21
N VAL A 96 7.78 3.84 3.04
CA VAL A 96 6.43 4.40 2.80
C VAL A 96 6.31 4.75 1.33
N ALA A 97 5.54 3.97 0.59
CA ALA A 97 5.33 4.11 -0.84
C ALA A 97 3.92 4.63 -1.14
N GLY A 98 3.77 5.46 -2.18
CA GLY A 98 2.47 5.98 -2.60
C GLY A 98 2.60 7.06 -3.67
N GLN A 99 1.49 7.42 -4.30
CA GLN A 99 1.49 8.44 -5.35
C GLN A 99 1.98 9.81 -4.82
N PRO A 100 2.64 10.63 -5.67
CA PRO A 100 2.96 12.01 -5.31
C PRO A 100 1.69 12.80 -4.92
N GLY A 101 1.76 13.61 -3.84
CA GLY A 101 0.63 14.41 -3.38
C GLY A 101 -0.45 13.67 -2.60
N ILE A 102 -0.32 12.37 -2.31
CA ILE A 102 -1.31 11.61 -1.54
C ILE A 102 -1.34 11.97 -0.04
N GLY A 103 -0.28 12.58 0.49
CA GLY A 103 -0.18 12.98 1.89
C GLY A 103 0.93 12.27 2.69
N LYS A 104 1.85 11.54 2.05
CA LYS A 104 2.95 10.83 2.73
C LYS A 104 3.76 11.75 3.66
N SER A 105 4.30 12.83 3.10
CA SER A 105 5.12 13.80 3.86
C SER A 105 4.33 14.51 4.96
N THR A 106 3.00 14.68 4.79
CA THR A 106 2.11 15.22 5.83
C THR A 106 1.99 14.25 6.99
N LEU A 107 1.67 12.98 6.72
CA LEU A 107 1.58 11.94 7.74
C LEU A 107 2.89 11.80 8.51
N LEU A 108 4.00 11.76 7.78
CA LEU A 108 5.31 11.57 8.40
C LEU A 108 5.76 12.79 9.21
N ALA A 109 5.38 14.01 8.82
CA ALA A 109 5.63 15.19 9.62
C ALA A 109 4.79 15.18 10.92
N GLN A 110 3.53 14.72 10.90
CA GLN A 110 2.71 14.54 12.11
C GLN A 110 3.30 13.48 13.04
N VAL A 111 3.74 12.35 12.50
CA VAL A 111 4.40 11.29 13.25
C VAL A 111 5.72 11.80 13.87
N ALA A 112 6.53 12.50 13.07
CA ALA A 112 7.78 13.10 13.54
C ALA A 112 7.53 14.09 14.70
N ALA A 113 6.53 14.96 14.55
CA ALA A 113 6.10 15.91 15.59
C ALA A 113 5.67 15.21 16.89
N HIS A 114 4.93 14.11 16.77
CA HIS A 114 4.51 13.34 17.94
C HIS A 114 5.71 12.71 18.66
N ILE A 115 6.57 12.02 17.94
CA ILE A 115 7.77 11.34 18.50
C ILE A 115 8.75 12.36 19.07
N ALA A 116 8.90 13.51 18.43
CA ALA A 116 9.81 14.57 18.87
C ALA A 116 9.44 15.23 20.20
N LYS A 117 8.26 14.96 20.77
CA LYS A 117 7.89 15.40 22.13
C LYS A 117 8.78 14.73 23.18
N THR A 118 9.24 13.52 22.95
CA THR A 118 10.02 12.74 23.93
C THR A 118 11.35 12.23 23.40
N LYS A 119 11.47 11.99 22.11
CA LYS A 119 12.58 11.34 21.42
C LYS A 119 13.25 12.25 20.41
N SER A 120 14.48 11.94 19.99
CA SER A 120 15.23 12.72 19.01
C SER A 120 14.89 12.27 17.58
N VAL A 121 14.48 13.20 16.72
CA VAL A 121 14.05 12.93 15.35
C VAL A 121 14.87 13.74 14.35
N LEU A 122 15.38 13.07 13.31
CA LEU A 122 15.98 13.70 12.14
C LEU A 122 15.03 13.61 10.95
N TYR A 123 14.70 14.73 10.33
CA TYR A 123 13.95 14.77 9.07
C TYR A 123 14.85 15.34 7.97
N VAL A 124 15.21 14.49 7.00
CA VAL A 124 16.02 14.89 5.84
C VAL A 124 15.15 14.95 4.62
N SER A 125 15.13 16.10 3.97
CA SER A 125 14.47 16.28 2.67
C SER A 125 15.50 16.39 1.55
N GLY A 126 15.31 15.60 0.49
CA GLY A 126 16.05 15.71 -0.76
C GLY A 126 15.34 16.54 -1.82
N GLU A 127 14.10 16.99 -1.56
CA GLU A 127 13.27 17.73 -2.53
C GLU A 127 12.98 19.15 -2.06
N GLU A 128 12.76 19.35 -0.78
CA GLU A 128 12.35 20.62 -0.19
C GLU A 128 13.44 21.23 0.66
N SER A 129 13.49 22.55 0.72
CA SER A 129 14.36 23.28 1.64
C SER A 129 13.91 23.10 3.09
N VAL A 130 14.84 23.29 4.03
CA VAL A 130 14.54 23.25 5.48
C VAL A 130 13.39 24.21 5.83
N SER A 131 13.33 25.39 5.22
CA SER A 131 12.27 26.36 5.47
C SER A 131 10.89 25.89 5.03
N GLN A 132 10.79 25.15 3.91
CA GLN A 132 9.53 24.58 3.43
C GLN A 132 9.05 23.45 4.34
N VAL A 133 9.97 22.56 4.75
CA VAL A 133 9.66 21.49 5.72
C VAL A 133 9.22 22.10 7.06
N LYS A 134 9.90 23.17 7.52
CA LYS A 134 9.53 23.88 8.75
C LYS A 134 8.11 24.45 8.68
N LEU A 135 7.74 25.16 7.61
CA LEU A 135 6.39 25.70 7.42
C LEU A 135 5.31 24.59 7.49
N ARG A 136 5.59 23.43 6.93
CA ARG A 136 4.70 22.26 7.03
C ARG A 136 4.60 21.78 8.47
N ALA A 137 5.73 21.62 9.16
CA ALA A 137 5.80 21.15 10.53
C ALA A 137 5.04 22.10 11.48
N GLU A 138 5.19 23.42 11.30
CA GLU A 138 4.47 24.45 12.06
C GLU A 138 2.94 24.30 11.91
N ARG A 139 2.45 24.15 10.68
CA ARG A 139 1.02 23.91 10.41
C ARG A 139 0.48 22.66 11.10
N LEU A 140 1.33 21.67 11.29
CA LEU A 140 0.99 20.36 11.90
C LEU A 140 1.27 20.32 13.42
N GLY A 141 1.54 21.47 14.06
CA GLY A 141 1.73 21.59 15.50
C GLY A 141 3.10 21.17 16.02
N ALA A 142 4.13 21.14 15.17
CA ALA A 142 5.49 20.78 15.53
C ALA A 142 6.44 21.98 15.68
N ALA A 143 5.92 23.22 15.75
CA ALA A 143 6.72 24.46 15.70
C ALA A 143 7.82 24.55 16.77
N ASP A 144 7.57 24.04 17.98
CA ASP A 144 8.40 24.29 19.16
C ASP A 144 9.21 23.06 19.60
N SER A 145 9.39 22.05 18.74
CA SER A 145 10.12 20.86 19.12
C SER A 145 11.63 21.00 18.92
N GLU A 146 12.40 21.24 19.97
CA GLU A 146 13.87 21.23 19.95
C GLU A 146 14.46 19.87 19.55
N LYS A 147 13.70 18.79 19.74
CA LYS A 147 14.11 17.41 19.42
C LYS A 147 13.88 17.01 17.96
N MET A 148 13.21 17.85 17.17
CA MET A 148 13.04 17.63 15.73
C MET A 148 14.09 18.44 14.95
N GLN A 149 15.09 17.76 14.42
CA GLN A 149 16.15 18.34 13.61
C GLN A 149 15.81 18.20 12.12
N LEU A 150 15.93 19.29 11.37
CA LEU A 150 15.64 19.35 9.93
C LEU A 150 16.93 19.51 9.14
N ALA A 151 17.10 18.74 8.08
CA ALA A 151 18.21 18.86 7.15
C ALA A 151 17.72 18.79 5.69
N SER A 152 18.51 19.35 4.78
CA SER A 152 18.31 19.18 3.33
C SER A 152 19.60 18.64 2.75
N SER A 153 19.55 17.42 2.18
CA SER A 153 20.70 16.77 1.57
C SER A 153 20.27 15.71 0.56
N ASN A 154 21.03 15.58 -0.52
CA ASN A 154 20.88 14.52 -1.54
C ASN A 154 22.05 13.50 -1.46
N SER A 155 22.97 13.65 -0.52
CA SER A 155 24.10 12.75 -0.32
C SER A 155 23.73 11.62 0.65
N ALA A 156 23.76 10.38 0.18
CA ALA A 156 23.50 9.21 1.01
C ALA A 156 24.59 9.03 2.08
N GLU A 157 25.83 9.44 1.78
CA GLU A 157 26.97 9.40 2.69
C GLU A 157 26.74 10.34 3.89
N ASP A 158 26.33 11.59 3.63
CA ASP A 158 26.07 12.59 4.68
C ASP A 158 24.88 12.19 5.55
N ILE A 159 23.83 11.66 4.94
CA ILE A 159 22.63 11.16 5.65
C ILE A 159 23.04 9.99 6.56
N ALA A 160 23.78 9.03 6.04
CA ALA A 160 24.23 7.87 6.81
C ALA A 160 25.17 8.26 7.96
N ALA A 161 26.09 9.18 7.72
CA ALA A 161 26.98 9.72 8.76
C ALA A 161 26.19 10.44 9.86
N SER A 162 25.19 11.24 9.48
CA SER A 162 24.30 11.94 10.43
C SER A 162 23.52 10.94 11.29
N ILE A 163 22.98 9.86 10.70
CA ILE A 163 22.26 8.80 11.43
C ILE A 163 23.19 8.10 12.42
N GLN A 164 24.42 7.79 12.01
CA GLN A 164 25.38 7.07 12.87
C GLN A 164 25.92 7.91 14.03
N GLN A 165 26.09 9.21 13.84
CA GLN A 165 26.74 10.09 14.79
C GLN A 165 25.78 10.91 15.64
N GLY A 166 24.53 11.12 15.14
CA GLY A 166 23.59 12.08 15.70
C GLY A 166 22.78 11.59 16.90
N GLY A 167 22.78 10.29 17.23
CA GLY A 167 22.03 9.75 18.37
C GLY A 167 20.50 9.90 18.22
N TYR A 168 19.98 9.80 17.01
CA TYR A 168 18.56 9.91 16.74
C TYR A 168 17.82 8.60 17.02
N ASP A 169 16.61 8.71 17.59
CA ASP A 169 15.69 7.57 17.75
C ASP A 169 14.98 7.24 16.43
N LEU A 170 14.66 8.28 15.65
CA LEU A 170 14.01 8.16 14.34
C LEU A 170 14.70 9.06 13.32
N ALA A 171 14.89 8.55 12.09
CA ALA A 171 15.27 9.35 10.94
C ALA A 171 14.29 9.15 9.77
N ILE A 172 13.86 10.24 9.15
CA ILE A 172 12.97 10.25 7.96
C ILE A 172 13.75 10.78 6.78
N VAL A 173 13.71 10.09 5.65
CA VAL A 173 14.41 10.45 4.40
C VAL A 173 13.37 10.59 3.29
N ASP A 174 13.09 11.83 2.86
CA ASP A 174 12.04 12.20 1.91
C ASP A 174 12.62 12.97 0.71
N SER A 175 12.83 12.34 -0.48
CA SER A 175 12.52 10.99 -0.90
C SER A 175 13.78 10.24 -1.38
N VAL A 176 13.70 8.91 -1.45
CA VAL A 176 14.81 8.06 -1.94
C VAL A 176 15.16 8.31 -3.41
N GLN A 177 14.26 8.91 -4.19
CA GLN A 177 14.48 9.18 -5.61
C GLN A 177 15.48 10.30 -5.86
N THR A 178 15.66 11.20 -4.91
CA THR A 178 16.56 12.36 -5.04
C THR A 178 17.94 12.10 -4.48
N ILE A 179 18.11 11.00 -3.71
CA ILE A 179 19.36 10.68 -3.03
C ILE A 179 20.32 9.94 -3.94
N SER A 180 21.59 10.25 -3.80
CA SER A 180 22.65 9.67 -4.62
C SER A 180 23.91 9.36 -3.78
N LEU A 181 24.69 8.43 -4.28
CA LEU A 181 26.06 8.14 -3.85
C LEU A 181 27.02 8.76 -4.85
N SER A 182 28.05 9.44 -4.34
CA SER A 182 29.07 10.11 -5.16
C SER A 182 29.89 9.12 -6.01
N GLU A 183 30.04 7.87 -5.55
CA GLU A 183 30.83 6.82 -6.22
C GLU A 183 30.09 6.22 -7.43
N ILE A 184 28.79 6.44 -7.59
CA ILE A 184 27.96 5.88 -8.65
C ILE A 184 27.69 6.94 -9.70
N SER A 185 28.03 6.65 -10.95
CA SER A 185 27.95 7.60 -12.06
C SER A 185 26.55 7.76 -12.67
N SER A 186 25.62 6.85 -12.34
CA SER A 186 24.24 6.93 -12.84
C SER A 186 23.46 8.08 -12.19
N ALA A 187 22.48 8.62 -12.93
CA ALA A 187 21.68 9.76 -12.45
C ALA A 187 20.86 9.44 -11.18
N PRO A 188 20.62 10.43 -10.28
CA PRO A 188 19.67 10.29 -9.19
C PRO A 188 18.32 9.76 -9.70
N GLY A 189 17.63 8.95 -8.90
CA GLY A 189 16.37 8.31 -9.32
C GLY A 189 16.54 7.04 -10.17
N SER A 190 17.75 6.73 -10.65
CA SER A 190 18.01 5.46 -11.31
C SER A 190 17.97 4.30 -10.33
N VAL A 191 17.66 3.11 -10.82
CA VAL A 191 17.60 1.86 -10.04
C VAL A 191 18.88 1.63 -9.22
N SER A 192 20.03 1.84 -9.85
CA SER A 192 21.35 1.68 -9.22
C SER A 192 21.54 2.67 -8.07
N GLN A 193 21.25 3.96 -8.30
CA GLN A 193 21.36 4.98 -7.26
C GLN A 193 20.43 4.69 -6.08
N ILE A 194 19.13 4.48 -6.35
CA ILE A 194 18.14 4.22 -5.30
C ILE A 194 18.55 3.01 -4.46
N THR A 195 18.96 1.90 -5.11
CA THR A 195 19.32 0.67 -4.40
C THR A 195 20.56 0.86 -3.51
N ASN A 196 21.62 1.43 -4.05
CA ASN A 196 22.87 1.54 -3.32
C ASN A 196 22.82 2.62 -2.24
N SER A 197 22.19 3.78 -2.52
CA SER A 197 21.96 4.84 -1.53
C SER A 197 21.12 4.34 -0.36
N SER A 198 20.03 3.62 -0.65
CA SER A 198 19.21 3.01 0.40
C SER A 198 19.98 1.98 1.22
N ASN A 199 20.84 1.15 0.61
CA ASN A 199 21.65 0.17 1.31
C ASN A 199 22.61 0.83 2.31
N VAL A 200 23.25 1.96 1.96
CA VAL A 200 24.13 2.71 2.84
C VAL A 200 23.36 3.23 4.06
N ILE A 201 22.17 3.82 3.84
CA ILE A 201 21.32 4.32 4.90
C ILE A 201 20.80 3.17 5.80
N ILE A 202 20.38 2.03 5.21
CA ILE A 202 19.92 0.85 5.96
C ILE A 202 21.03 0.30 6.87
N ARG A 203 22.28 0.27 6.38
CA ARG A 203 23.41 -0.17 7.20
C ARG A 203 23.67 0.80 8.36
N ALA A 204 23.58 2.11 8.12
CA ALA A 204 23.68 3.12 9.16
C ALA A 204 22.59 2.95 10.23
N ALA A 205 21.34 2.76 9.82
CA ALA A 205 20.21 2.50 10.71
C ALA A 205 20.46 1.30 11.63
N LYS A 206 20.88 0.16 11.06
CA LYS A 206 21.15 -1.07 11.83
C LYS A 206 22.36 -0.95 12.75
N ALA A 207 23.36 -0.17 12.37
CA ALA A 207 24.58 0.02 13.18
C ALA A 207 24.33 0.98 14.37
N SER A 208 23.51 2.02 14.19
CA SER A 208 23.20 3.02 15.23
C SER A 208 22.01 2.63 16.11
N GLY A 209 21.16 1.69 15.67
CA GLY A 209 19.88 1.41 16.32
C GLY A 209 18.80 2.47 16.02
N THR A 210 19.03 3.36 15.08
CA THR A 210 18.03 4.38 14.68
C THR A 210 16.94 3.75 13.83
N ALA A 211 15.66 3.96 14.16
CA ALA A 211 14.56 3.62 13.25
C ALA A 211 14.61 4.53 12.02
N VAL A 212 14.47 3.98 10.82
CA VAL A 212 14.54 4.78 9.59
C VAL A 212 13.29 4.61 8.75
N ILE A 213 12.72 5.74 8.28
CA ILE A 213 11.63 5.77 7.31
C ILE A 213 12.18 6.30 5.99
N LEU A 214 12.07 5.48 4.95
CA LEU A 214 12.37 5.86 3.56
C LEU A 214 11.06 6.20 2.85
N VAL A 215 10.99 7.37 2.23
CA VAL A 215 9.82 7.76 1.43
C VAL A 215 10.08 7.46 -0.04
N GLY A 216 9.14 6.74 -0.67
CA GLY A 216 9.20 6.39 -2.08
C GLY A 216 7.94 6.82 -2.84
N HIS A 217 8.10 7.08 -4.14
CA HIS A 217 6.97 7.32 -5.05
C HIS A 217 6.64 6.06 -5.85
N VAL A 218 5.35 5.83 -6.11
CA VAL A 218 4.88 4.78 -7.02
C VAL A 218 4.64 5.39 -8.41
N THR A 219 4.80 4.58 -9.45
CA THR A 219 4.42 4.93 -10.82
C THR A 219 2.89 5.03 -10.95
N LYS A 220 2.40 5.59 -12.08
CA LYS A 220 0.96 5.64 -12.38
C LYS A 220 0.30 4.26 -12.44
N GLU A 221 1.07 3.21 -12.72
CA GLU A 221 0.63 1.81 -12.76
C GLU A 221 0.61 1.15 -11.36
N GLY A 222 0.89 1.91 -10.29
CA GLY A 222 0.87 1.41 -8.92
C GLY A 222 2.09 0.60 -8.51
N SER A 223 3.11 0.49 -9.37
CA SER A 223 4.39 -0.10 -9.00
C SER A 223 5.27 0.95 -8.31
N ILE A 224 6.09 0.54 -7.34
CA ILE A 224 7.05 1.44 -6.69
C ILE A 224 8.02 1.97 -7.75
N ALA A 225 8.11 3.30 -7.88
CA ALA A 225 9.05 3.96 -8.77
C ALA A 225 10.47 3.78 -8.24
N GLY A 226 11.18 2.90 -8.85
CA GLY A 226 12.40 2.30 -8.35
C GLY A 226 12.11 0.84 -8.05
N PRO A 227 13.13 0.00 -7.99
CA PRO A 227 12.92 -1.42 -8.13
C PRO A 227 12.12 -1.99 -6.97
N LYS A 228 11.30 -2.98 -7.24
CA LYS A 228 10.81 -3.96 -6.26
C LYS A 228 11.92 -4.49 -5.33
N ILE A 229 13.17 -4.26 -5.69
CA ILE A 229 14.37 -4.53 -4.89
C ILE A 229 14.33 -3.81 -3.52
N LEU A 230 13.81 -2.58 -3.42
CA LEU A 230 13.70 -1.90 -2.12
C LEU A 230 12.76 -2.64 -1.16
N GLU A 231 11.71 -3.27 -1.67
CA GLU A 231 10.79 -4.07 -0.86
C GLU A 231 11.52 -5.24 -0.16
N HIS A 232 12.56 -5.78 -0.79
CA HIS A 232 13.34 -6.87 -0.22
C HIS A 232 14.38 -6.39 0.80
N LEU A 233 14.85 -5.16 0.66
CA LEU A 233 15.90 -4.59 1.52
C LEU A 233 15.37 -4.08 2.87
N VAL A 234 14.14 -3.60 2.92
CA VAL A 234 13.52 -3.02 4.11
C VAL A 234 12.76 -4.07 4.93
N ASP A 235 12.46 -3.75 6.17
CA ASP A 235 11.78 -4.65 7.09
C ASP A 235 10.24 -4.54 6.96
N VAL A 236 9.74 -3.32 6.72
CA VAL A 236 8.31 -3.04 6.53
C VAL A 236 8.12 -2.21 5.25
N VAL A 237 7.09 -2.51 4.48
CA VAL A 237 6.64 -1.71 3.33
C VAL A 237 5.21 -1.28 3.59
N LEU A 238 4.99 0.01 3.73
CA LEU A 238 3.67 0.62 3.82
C LEU A 238 3.28 1.17 2.45
N ASN A 239 2.12 0.79 1.97
CA ASN A 239 1.52 1.37 0.77
C ASN A 239 0.45 2.37 1.16
N PHE A 240 0.55 3.60 0.61
CA PHE A 240 -0.35 4.70 0.86
C PHE A 240 -1.18 4.95 -0.39
N GLU A 241 -2.46 4.59 -0.34
CA GLU A 241 -3.43 4.65 -1.44
C GLU A 241 -4.57 5.63 -1.13
N GLY A 242 -5.29 6.06 -2.15
CA GLY A 242 -6.48 6.91 -2.03
C GLY A 242 -6.64 7.87 -3.18
N ASP A 243 -7.72 8.67 -3.16
CA ASP A 243 -7.98 9.71 -4.13
C ASP A 243 -7.33 11.04 -3.69
N ARG A 244 -6.86 11.83 -4.65
CA ARG A 244 -6.28 13.16 -4.41
C ARG A 244 -7.32 14.24 -4.18
N TYR A 245 -8.51 14.06 -4.73
CA TYR A 245 -9.55 15.09 -4.79
C TYR A 245 -10.64 14.94 -3.72
N GLY A 246 -10.44 14.05 -2.77
CA GLY A 246 -11.39 13.75 -1.71
C GLY A 246 -11.39 12.27 -1.35
N GLY A 247 -12.27 11.88 -0.45
CA GLY A 247 -12.36 10.50 0.00
C GLY A 247 -11.25 10.08 0.96
N PHE A 248 -11.25 8.81 1.26
CA PHE A 248 -10.34 8.23 2.24
C PHE A 248 -8.96 7.96 1.66
N ARG A 249 -7.98 7.96 2.55
CA ARG A 249 -6.63 7.50 2.32
C ARG A 249 -6.37 6.29 3.19
N VAL A 250 -5.84 5.24 2.60
CA VAL A 250 -5.61 3.97 3.27
C VAL A 250 -4.12 3.67 3.32
N VAL A 251 -3.61 3.40 4.50
CA VAL A 251 -2.24 2.93 4.71
C VAL A 251 -2.28 1.45 5.07
N ARG A 252 -1.60 0.62 4.31
CA ARG A 252 -1.51 -0.84 4.50
C ARG A 252 -0.08 -1.30 4.56
N ALA A 253 0.18 -2.35 5.32
CA ALA A 253 1.44 -3.07 5.23
C ALA A 253 1.39 -4.06 4.05
N GLN A 254 2.18 -3.81 3.00
CA GLN A 254 2.41 -4.78 1.93
C GLN A 254 3.42 -5.85 2.37
N LYS A 255 4.36 -5.49 3.24
CA LYS A 255 5.33 -6.36 3.89
C LYS A 255 5.52 -5.90 5.32
N ASN A 256 5.52 -6.83 6.27
CA ASN A 256 5.83 -6.53 7.66
C ASN A 256 6.53 -7.74 8.30
N ARG A 257 7.81 -7.58 8.67
CA ARG A 257 8.57 -8.62 9.37
C ARG A 257 8.24 -8.71 10.86
N TYR A 258 7.56 -7.70 11.39
CA TYR A 258 7.33 -7.51 12.82
C TYR A 258 5.86 -7.62 13.23
N GLY A 259 4.98 -7.86 12.25
CA GLY A 259 3.54 -7.95 12.48
C GLY A 259 2.76 -8.48 11.28
N SER A 260 1.44 -8.41 11.40
CA SER A 260 0.51 -8.80 10.34
C SER A 260 0.55 -7.80 9.16
N THR A 261 0.34 -8.30 7.94
CA THR A 261 0.08 -7.47 6.76
C THR A 261 -1.42 -7.25 6.50
N ASN A 262 -2.28 -7.78 7.36
CA ASN A 262 -3.73 -7.70 7.19
C ASN A 262 -4.36 -6.47 7.83
N GLU A 263 -3.55 -5.56 8.41
CA GLU A 263 -4.06 -4.37 9.07
C GLU A 263 -4.06 -3.17 8.11
N ALA A 264 -5.04 -2.26 8.30
CA ALA A 264 -5.17 -1.05 7.52
C ALA A 264 -5.56 0.13 8.41
N ALA A 265 -4.92 1.28 8.21
CA ALA A 265 -5.28 2.55 8.82
C ALA A 265 -5.96 3.45 7.78
N ILE A 266 -7.12 4.00 8.12
CA ILE A 266 -7.94 4.81 7.23
C ILE A 266 -7.94 6.25 7.71
N PHE A 267 -7.56 7.15 6.82
CA PHE A 267 -7.43 8.57 7.08
C PHE A 267 -8.31 9.38 6.15
N GLU A 268 -8.66 10.56 6.59
CA GLU A 268 -9.10 11.67 5.74
C GLU A 268 -8.12 12.84 5.85
N MET A 269 -8.10 13.70 4.84
CA MET A 269 -7.27 14.91 4.84
C MET A 269 -8.15 16.11 5.18
N ASP A 270 -7.75 16.86 6.18
CA ASP A 270 -8.33 18.15 6.53
C ASP A 270 -7.29 19.28 6.52
N GLU A 271 -7.66 20.47 6.96
CA GLU A 271 -6.75 21.62 7.02
C GLU A 271 -5.59 21.43 8.01
N GLN A 272 -5.77 20.60 9.02
CA GLN A 272 -4.78 20.29 10.06
C GLN A 272 -3.92 19.07 9.71
N GLY A 273 -4.18 18.41 8.58
CA GLY A 273 -3.42 17.26 8.11
C GLY A 273 -4.24 15.99 7.92
N LEU A 274 -3.68 14.85 8.29
CA LEU A 274 -4.34 13.55 8.20
C LEU A 274 -4.96 13.17 9.54
N ARG A 275 -6.26 12.91 9.53
CA ARG A 275 -7.07 12.49 10.67
C ARG A 275 -7.51 11.04 10.51
N ILE A 276 -7.42 10.25 11.57
CA ILE A 276 -7.96 8.89 11.60
C ILE A 276 -9.48 8.90 11.49
N VAL A 277 -10.01 8.08 10.60
CA VAL A 277 -11.45 7.84 10.48
C VAL A 277 -11.85 6.68 11.40
N LYS A 278 -12.49 7.00 12.52
CA LYS A 278 -12.88 6.00 13.53
C LYS A 278 -13.97 5.05 13.02
N ASN A 279 -14.92 5.57 12.25
CA ASN A 279 -16.03 4.79 11.69
C ASN A 279 -16.20 5.06 10.18
N PRO A 280 -15.28 4.53 9.35
CA PRO A 280 -15.31 4.79 7.91
C PRO A 280 -16.58 4.29 7.23
N SER A 281 -17.15 3.18 7.71
CA SER A 281 -18.41 2.66 7.17
C SER A 281 -19.57 3.65 7.34
N ALA A 282 -19.67 4.31 8.48
CA ALA A 282 -20.72 5.31 8.72
C ALA A 282 -20.55 6.56 7.85
N GLU A 283 -19.30 7.02 7.69
CA GLU A 283 -19.00 8.18 6.85
C GLU A 283 -19.24 7.88 5.35
N LEU A 284 -18.87 6.69 4.87
CA LEU A 284 -19.11 6.24 3.49
C LEU A 284 -20.60 6.11 3.14
N LEU A 285 -21.45 5.87 4.13
CA LEU A 285 -22.89 5.68 3.92
C LEU A 285 -23.72 6.90 4.35
N ALA A 286 -23.09 7.96 4.88
CA ALA A 286 -23.81 9.12 5.43
C ALA A 286 -24.71 9.83 4.42
N GLU A 287 -24.27 9.90 3.15
CA GLU A 287 -25.01 10.57 2.07
C GLU A 287 -25.73 9.59 1.14
N ARG A 288 -25.77 8.29 1.50
CA ARG A 288 -26.42 7.27 0.68
C ARG A 288 -27.90 7.56 0.49
N GLN A 289 -28.38 7.43 -0.73
CA GLN A 289 -29.78 7.41 -1.08
C GLN A 289 -30.17 6.02 -1.60
N ASN A 290 -31.37 5.53 -1.20
CA ASN A 290 -31.84 4.23 -1.66
C ASN A 290 -32.45 4.33 -3.07
N LEU A 291 -31.58 4.30 -4.05
CA LEU A 291 -31.93 4.37 -5.48
C LEU A 291 -31.64 3.03 -6.17
N ASP A 292 -32.21 2.85 -7.36
CA ASP A 292 -31.78 1.77 -8.25
C ASP A 292 -30.29 1.94 -8.62
N GLY A 293 -29.61 0.82 -8.69
CA GLY A 293 -28.15 0.80 -8.88
C GLY A 293 -27.31 1.05 -7.61
N SER A 294 -27.91 1.40 -6.47
CA SER A 294 -27.19 1.59 -5.18
C SER A 294 -27.28 0.33 -4.32
N ILE A 295 -26.13 -0.30 -4.04
CA ILE A 295 -26.00 -1.52 -3.22
C ILE A 295 -24.95 -1.31 -2.14
N VAL A 296 -25.26 -1.69 -0.89
CA VAL A 296 -24.26 -1.70 0.18
C VAL A 296 -23.50 -3.02 0.18
N LEU A 297 -22.22 -2.93 -0.10
CA LEU A 297 -21.25 -4.02 -0.01
C LEU A 297 -20.69 -4.10 1.40
N ALA A 298 -20.68 -5.30 2.00
CA ALA A 298 -19.84 -5.57 3.15
C ALA A 298 -18.51 -6.17 2.69
N THR A 299 -17.46 -5.34 2.66
CA THR A 299 -16.11 -5.71 2.19
C THR A 299 -15.11 -5.84 3.33
N MET A 300 -13.89 -6.27 3.00
CA MET A 300 -12.76 -6.30 3.93
C MET A 300 -11.65 -5.41 3.42
N GLU A 301 -11.13 -4.57 4.29
CA GLU A 301 -9.91 -3.82 4.06
C GLU A 301 -8.83 -4.37 5.00
N GLY A 302 -8.04 -5.32 4.48
CA GLY A 302 -7.20 -6.14 5.33
C GLY A 302 -8.02 -6.97 6.32
N ALA A 303 -7.80 -6.80 7.63
CA ALA A 303 -8.60 -7.41 8.69
C ALA A 303 -9.84 -6.59 9.08
N ARG A 304 -9.93 -5.33 8.63
CA ARG A 304 -11.00 -4.40 9.01
C ARG A 304 -12.22 -4.57 8.11
N PRO A 305 -13.41 -4.88 8.63
CA PRO A 305 -14.64 -4.89 7.84
C PRO A 305 -15.08 -3.46 7.53
N LEU A 306 -15.55 -3.24 6.31
CA LEU A 306 -16.08 -1.96 5.84
C LEU A 306 -17.42 -2.16 5.14
N LEU A 307 -18.31 -1.20 5.29
CA LEU A 307 -19.51 -1.08 4.46
C LEU A 307 -19.31 0.07 3.47
N VAL A 308 -19.46 -0.24 2.18
CA VAL A 308 -19.21 0.68 1.07
C VAL A 308 -20.38 0.66 0.12
N GLU A 309 -20.82 1.81 -0.36
CA GLU A 309 -21.82 1.88 -1.41
C GLU A 309 -21.19 1.60 -2.77
N ILE A 310 -21.79 0.68 -3.50
CA ILE A 310 -21.53 0.43 -4.91
C ILE A 310 -22.66 1.06 -5.71
N GLN A 311 -22.31 1.95 -6.63
CA GLN A 311 -23.25 2.58 -7.54
C GLN A 311 -23.02 2.06 -8.95
N ALA A 312 -24.11 1.69 -9.63
CA ALA A 312 -24.10 1.32 -11.03
C ALA A 312 -25.07 2.18 -11.83
N LEU A 313 -24.70 2.52 -13.06
CA LEU A 313 -25.57 3.17 -14.03
C LEU A 313 -25.56 2.35 -15.32
N VAL A 314 -26.72 2.06 -15.86
CA VAL A 314 -26.90 1.27 -17.08
C VAL A 314 -27.80 2.02 -18.06
N ASN A 315 -27.23 2.44 -19.18
CA ASN A 315 -27.94 3.17 -20.23
C ASN A 315 -27.86 2.44 -21.57
N PRO A 316 -28.85 2.59 -22.49
CA PRO A 316 -28.69 2.18 -23.87
C PRO A 316 -27.47 2.87 -24.50
N THR A 317 -26.63 2.12 -25.22
CA THR A 317 -25.55 2.74 -25.96
C THR A 317 -26.07 3.49 -27.19
N ASN A 318 -25.56 4.70 -27.40
CA ASN A 318 -25.79 5.47 -28.61
C ASN A 318 -24.65 5.31 -29.64
N PHE A 319 -23.66 4.48 -29.35
CA PHE A 319 -22.48 4.23 -30.15
C PHE A 319 -22.43 2.76 -30.58
N GLY A 320 -21.71 2.47 -31.64
CA GLY A 320 -21.58 1.08 -32.15
C GLY A 320 -20.91 0.10 -31.19
N TYR A 321 -20.26 0.59 -30.11
CA TYR A 321 -19.61 -0.23 -29.08
C TYR A 321 -20.01 0.24 -27.68
N PRO A 322 -20.54 -0.67 -26.83
CA PRO A 322 -20.90 -0.37 -25.45
C PRO A 322 -19.68 0.05 -24.63
N LYS A 323 -19.80 1.13 -23.85
CA LYS A 323 -18.77 1.59 -22.93
C LYS A 323 -18.92 0.89 -21.59
N ARG A 324 -17.80 0.46 -21.02
CA ARG A 324 -17.74 -0.09 -19.66
C ARG A 324 -16.66 0.62 -18.90
N THR A 325 -17.01 1.23 -17.77
CA THR A 325 -16.13 2.05 -16.97
C THR A 325 -16.29 1.66 -15.51
N ALA A 326 -15.19 1.54 -14.79
CA ALA A 326 -15.19 1.28 -13.36
C ALA A 326 -14.27 2.27 -12.63
N SER A 327 -14.79 2.83 -11.54
CA SER A 327 -14.02 3.60 -10.56
C SER A 327 -13.96 2.80 -9.26
N GLY A 328 -12.76 2.51 -8.77
CA GLY A 328 -12.57 1.72 -7.55
C GLY A 328 -12.77 0.21 -7.71
N PHE A 329 -13.07 -0.30 -8.90
CA PHE A 329 -13.24 -1.72 -9.20
C PHE A 329 -12.46 -2.10 -10.46
N ASP A 330 -11.95 -3.33 -10.55
CA ASP A 330 -11.18 -3.80 -11.71
C ASP A 330 -12.03 -3.93 -12.97
N LEU A 331 -11.61 -3.30 -14.07
CA LEU A 331 -12.36 -3.27 -15.32
C LEU A 331 -12.47 -4.66 -15.98
N ASN A 332 -11.45 -5.51 -15.88
CA ASN A 332 -11.50 -6.86 -16.44
C ASN A 332 -12.48 -7.72 -15.64
N ARG A 333 -12.50 -7.55 -14.31
CA ARG A 333 -13.47 -8.23 -13.45
C ARG A 333 -14.89 -7.77 -13.74
N LEU A 334 -15.13 -6.48 -13.96
CA LEU A 334 -16.41 -5.94 -14.40
C LEU A 334 -16.87 -6.60 -15.70
N ASN A 335 -16.01 -6.70 -16.70
CA ASN A 335 -16.33 -7.33 -17.98
C ASN A 335 -16.72 -8.82 -17.81
N LEU A 336 -16.03 -9.55 -16.93
CA LEU A 336 -16.39 -10.93 -16.60
C LEU A 336 -17.78 -11.01 -15.95
N LEU A 337 -18.07 -10.15 -14.98
CA LEU A 337 -19.38 -10.13 -14.30
C LEU A 337 -20.52 -9.81 -15.27
N VAL A 338 -20.33 -8.86 -16.19
CA VAL A 338 -21.33 -8.53 -17.22
C VAL A 338 -21.60 -9.75 -18.11
N ALA A 339 -20.56 -10.46 -18.56
CA ALA A 339 -20.72 -11.67 -19.38
C ALA A 339 -21.46 -12.79 -18.63
N VAL A 340 -21.18 -12.97 -17.32
CA VAL A 340 -21.89 -13.93 -16.48
C VAL A 340 -23.35 -13.52 -16.28
N LEU A 341 -23.64 -12.22 -16.02
CA LEU A 341 -25.01 -11.69 -15.93
C LEU A 341 -25.80 -12.01 -17.19
N GLU A 342 -25.30 -11.68 -18.37
CA GLU A 342 -25.98 -11.96 -19.64
C GLU A 342 -26.25 -13.45 -19.83
N LYS A 343 -25.24 -14.27 -19.62
CA LYS A 343 -25.33 -15.71 -19.90
C LYS A 343 -26.24 -16.45 -18.92
N ARG A 344 -26.22 -16.06 -17.61
CA ARG A 344 -26.87 -16.82 -16.54
C ARG A 344 -28.22 -16.27 -16.09
N THR A 345 -28.46 -14.96 -16.27
CA THR A 345 -29.69 -14.31 -15.78
C THR A 345 -30.61 -13.84 -16.87
N LYS A 346 -30.20 -13.88 -18.11
CA LYS A 346 -30.91 -13.38 -19.30
C LYS A 346 -31.10 -11.85 -19.36
N LEU A 347 -30.34 -11.11 -18.52
CA LEU A 347 -30.28 -9.65 -18.66
C LEU A 347 -29.65 -9.29 -20.00
N LYS A 348 -30.24 -8.32 -20.73
CA LYS A 348 -29.73 -7.82 -22.01
C LYS A 348 -28.80 -6.63 -21.72
N LEU A 349 -27.48 -6.87 -21.71
CA LEU A 349 -26.46 -5.88 -21.42
C LEU A 349 -25.51 -5.62 -22.61
N ALA A 350 -25.62 -6.41 -23.67
CA ALA A 350 -24.73 -6.34 -24.84
C ALA A 350 -24.77 -4.98 -25.56
N ASP A 351 -25.93 -4.29 -25.51
CA ASP A 351 -26.17 -2.97 -26.09
C ASP A 351 -26.26 -1.85 -25.04
N LYS A 352 -25.68 -2.06 -23.84
CA LYS A 352 -25.76 -1.11 -22.75
C LYS A 352 -24.39 -0.58 -22.37
N ASP A 353 -24.29 0.73 -22.15
CA ASP A 353 -23.20 1.37 -21.45
C ASP A 353 -23.35 1.12 -19.96
N ILE A 354 -22.26 0.67 -19.32
CA ILE A 354 -22.25 0.29 -17.91
C ILE A 354 -21.15 1.07 -17.20
N TYR A 355 -21.54 1.77 -16.15
CA TYR A 355 -20.67 2.52 -15.28
C TYR A 355 -20.81 2.00 -13.86
N VAL A 356 -19.67 1.72 -13.19
CA VAL A 356 -19.63 1.28 -11.80
C VAL A 356 -18.73 2.22 -11.02
N ASN A 357 -19.20 2.67 -9.87
CA ASN A 357 -18.45 3.53 -8.97
C ASN A 357 -18.47 2.97 -7.54
N VAL A 358 -17.30 2.93 -6.91
CA VAL A 358 -17.15 2.65 -5.49
C VAL A 358 -17.09 3.99 -4.76
N VAL A 359 -18.07 4.26 -3.90
CA VAL A 359 -18.15 5.52 -3.17
C VAL A 359 -16.97 5.66 -2.18
N GLY A 360 -16.46 6.89 -2.03
CA GLY A 360 -15.36 7.19 -1.12
C GLY A 360 -13.96 6.99 -1.70
N GLY A 361 -13.84 6.72 -3.03
CA GLY A 361 -12.55 6.61 -3.71
C GLY A 361 -11.73 5.37 -3.32
N LEU A 362 -12.34 4.39 -2.66
CA LEU A 362 -11.70 3.14 -2.28
C LEU A 362 -11.47 2.23 -3.50
N LYS A 363 -10.36 1.51 -3.51
CA LYS A 363 -10.06 0.50 -4.50
C LYS A 363 -10.34 -0.88 -3.92
N LEU A 364 -11.36 -1.56 -4.44
CA LEU A 364 -11.76 -2.89 -4.00
C LEU A 364 -10.84 -3.97 -4.60
N ASN A 365 -10.20 -4.73 -3.73
CA ASN A 365 -9.42 -5.91 -4.10
C ASN A 365 -10.07 -7.21 -3.57
N ASP A 366 -11.19 -7.10 -2.88
CA ASP A 366 -11.92 -8.21 -2.26
C ASP A 366 -12.81 -8.92 -3.29
N PRO A 367 -12.60 -10.20 -3.60
CA PRO A 367 -13.46 -10.95 -4.54
C PRO A 367 -14.92 -11.01 -4.10
N ALA A 368 -15.20 -10.87 -2.80
CA ALA A 368 -16.56 -10.87 -2.28
C ALA A 368 -17.39 -9.63 -2.70
N ALA A 369 -16.80 -8.66 -3.38
CA ALA A 369 -17.50 -7.52 -3.99
C ALA A 369 -18.34 -7.90 -5.22
N ASP A 370 -18.04 -9.02 -5.85
CA ASP A 370 -18.66 -9.42 -7.11
C ASP A 370 -20.18 -9.45 -7.07
N LEU A 371 -20.76 -10.05 -6.02
CA LEU A 371 -22.21 -10.16 -5.89
C LEU A 371 -22.88 -8.79 -5.77
N ALA A 372 -22.26 -7.88 -4.99
CA ALA A 372 -22.78 -6.52 -4.84
C ALA A 372 -22.70 -5.73 -6.15
N VAL A 373 -21.59 -5.80 -6.87
CA VAL A 373 -21.43 -5.15 -8.19
C VAL A 373 -22.43 -5.71 -9.19
N ALA A 374 -22.58 -7.01 -9.25
CA ALA A 374 -23.53 -7.66 -10.16
C ALA A 374 -25.00 -7.30 -9.84
N MET A 375 -25.36 -7.25 -8.55
CA MET A 375 -26.69 -6.83 -8.12
C MET A 375 -26.92 -5.33 -8.38
N ALA A 376 -25.89 -4.47 -8.23
CA ALA A 376 -26.00 -3.05 -8.58
C ALA A 376 -26.28 -2.85 -10.07
N ILE A 377 -25.58 -3.56 -10.96
CA ILE A 377 -25.83 -3.53 -12.40
C ILE A 377 -27.24 -4.03 -12.74
N ALA A 378 -27.67 -5.13 -12.12
CA ALA A 378 -28.99 -5.67 -12.35
C ALA A 378 -30.11 -4.75 -11.85
N SER A 379 -29.93 -4.15 -10.67
CA SER A 379 -30.79 -3.14 -10.07
C SER A 379 -30.97 -1.93 -11.00
N ALA A 380 -29.87 -1.33 -11.45
CA ALA A 380 -29.89 -0.21 -12.41
C ALA A 380 -30.54 -0.57 -13.75
N SER A 381 -30.31 -1.79 -14.27
CA SER A 381 -30.87 -2.27 -15.50
C SER A 381 -32.38 -2.52 -15.41
N ALA A 382 -32.88 -2.91 -14.22
CA ALA A 382 -34.30 -3.19 -13.96
C ALA A 382 -35.08 -1.97 -13.44
N GLY A 383 -34.40 -0.88 -13.03
CA GLY A 383 -34.99 0.27 -12.36
C GLY A 383 -35.61 -0.09 -11.01
N ARG A 384 -34.97 -0.95 -10.23
CA ARG A 384 -35.46 -1.46 -8.93
C ARG A 384 -34.41 -1.37 -7.86
N SER A 385 -34.73 -0.69 -6.77
CA SER A 385 -33.83 -0.60 -5.60
C SER A 385 -33.86 -1.87 -4.75
N LEU A 386 -32.75 -2.14 -4.08
CA LEU A 386 -32.68 -3.14 -3.02
C LEU A 386 -33.23 -2.57 -1.71
N ASP A 387 -33.75 -3.45 -0.82
CA ASP A 387 -34.16 -3.06 0.52
C ASP A 387 -33.04 -2.36 1.31
N GLU A 388 -33.38 -1.26 1.99
CA GLU A 388 -32.39 -0.43 2.71
C GLU A 388 -31.67 -1.17 3.82
N GLY A 389 -32.32 -2.16 4.42
CA GLY A 389 -31.77 -2.97 5.49
C GLY A 389 -30.81 -4.06 5.03
N ALA A 390 -30.56 -4.20 3.72
CA ALA A 390 -29.72 -5.24 3.16
C ALA A 390 -28.26 -4.82 2.98
N VAL A 391 -27.32 -5.73 3.31
CA VAL A 391 -25.94 -5.68 2.83
C VAL A 391 -25.67 -6.88 1.96
N VAL A 392 -24.71 -6.76 1.03
CA VAL A 392 -24.41 -7.80 0.04
C VAL A 392 -22.94 -8.16 0.06
N PHE A 393 -22.59 -9.46 -0.02
CA PHE A 393 -21.23 -9.91 -0.28
C PHE A 393 -21.22 -11.35 -0.79
N GLY A 394 -20.26 -11.67 -1.67
CA GLY A 394 -20.04 -13.00 -2.22
C GLY A 394 -19.23 -12.95 -3.50
N GLU A 395 -18.36 -13.93 -3.72
CA GLU A 395 -17.62 -14.07 -4.97
C GLU A 395 -18.52 -14.77 -6.00
N ILE A 396 -18.40 -14.38 -7.28
CA ILE A 396 -19.15 -14.99 -8.37
C ILE A 396 -18.22 -15.79 -9.28
N GLY A 397 -18.52 -17.08 -9.46
CA GLY A 397 -17.85 -17.91 -10.44
C GLY A 397 -18.43 -17.75 -11.85
N LEU A 398 -17.72 -18.21 -12.88
CA LEU A 398 -18.15 -18.13 -14.29
C LEU A 398 -19.41 -18.95 -14.59
N GLY A 399 -19.75 -19.93 -13.72
CA GLY A 399 -21.03 -20.66 -13.76
C GLY A 399 -22.21 -19.83 -13.24
N GLY A 400 -21.97 -18.69 -12.60
CA GLY A 400 -22.99 -17.88 -11.93
C GLY A 400 -23.22 -18.29 -10.48
N GLU A 401 -22.46 -19.28 -9.98
CA GLU A 401 -22.51 -19.72 -8.59
C GLU A 401 -21.96 -18.64 -7.66
N VAL A 402 -22.56 -18.50 -6.47
CA VAL A 402 -22.11 -17.61 -5.42
C VAL A 402 -21.24 -18.40 -4.44
N ARG A 403 -19.96 -18.04 -4.36
CA ARG A 403 -18.93 -18.69 -3.57
C ARG A 403 -18.73 -18.02 -2.23
N SER A 404 -18.13 -18.78 -1.29
CA SER A 404 -17.87 -18.31 0.07
C SER A 404 -16.95 -17.08 0.09
N ALA A 405 -17.21 -16.19 1.04
CA ALA A 405 -16.36 -15.05 1.35
C ALA A 405 -15.58 -15.30 2.64
N THR A 406 -14.32 -14.88 2.66
CA THR A 406 -13.49 -14.90 3.88
C THR A 406 -14.00 -13.90 4.91
N ASN A 407 -13.75 -14.17 6.20
CA ASN A 407 -14.09 -13.26 7.32
C ASN A 407 -15.57 -12.82 7.32
N TRP A 408 -16.48 -13.69 6.89
CA TRP A 408 -17.90 -13.34 6.78
C TRP A 408 -18.54 -12.93 8.12
N GLN A 409 -18.06 -13.48 9.26
CA GLN A 409 -18.54 -13.09 10.59
C GLN A 409 -18.21 -11.61 10.89
N ALA A 410 -17.02 -11.14 10.54
CA ALA A 410 -16.62 -9.74 10.73
C ALA A 410 -17.48 -8.80 9.89
N ARG A 411 -17.80 -9.16 8.62
CA ARG A 411 -18.70 -8.41 7.75
C ARG A 411 -20.10 -8.26 8.36
N ILE A 412 -20.66 -9.35 8.87
CA ILE A 412 -21.98 -9.34 9.54
C ILE A 412 -21.94 -8.51 10.81
N LYS A 413 -20.88 -8.63 11.61
CA LYS A 413 -20.73 -7.86 12.84
C LYS A 413 -20.75 -6.36 12.57
N GLU A 414 -20.03 -5.90 11.53
CA GLU A 414 -20.02 -4.49 11.15
C GLU A 414 -21.38 -4.04 10.59
N ALA A 415 -22.05 -4.87 9.78
CA ALA A 415 -23.38 -4.58 9.28
C ALA A 415 -24.41 -4.43 10.42
N LYS A 416 -24.42 -5.35 11.38
CA LYS A 416 -25.28 -5.27 12.57
C LYS A 416 -25.03 -4.02 13.40
N LYS A 417 -23.76 -3.63 13.57
CA LYS A 417 -23.36 -2.42 14.31
C LYS A 417 -23.90 -1.14 13.67
N LEU A 418 -24.06 -1.12 12.36
CA LEU A 418 -24.60 0.02 11.60
C LEU A 418 -26.11 -0.06 11.35
N GLY A 419 -26.80 -1.02 11.96
CA GLY A 419 -28.26 -1.10 11.95
C GLY A 419 -28.86 -1.84 10.74
N PHE A 420 -28.05 -2.49 9.90
CA PHE A 420 -28.57 -3.36 8.84
C PHE A 420 -29.29 -4.57 9.43
N THR A 421 -30.28 -5.09 8.70
CA THR A 421 -31.18 -6.13 9.22
C THR A 421 -30.86 -7.52 8.68
N TYR A 422 -30.25 -7.62 7.50
CA TYR A 422 -29.83 -8.89 6.92
C TYR A 422 -28.71 -8.72 5.88
N ALA A 423 -28.08 -9.84 5.53
CA ALA A 423 -27.10 -9.91 4.48
C ALA A 423 -27.51 -10.90 3.38
N ILE A 424 -27.43 -10.49 2.11
CA ILE A 424 -27.51 -11.40 0.96
C ILE A 424 -26.09 -11.91 0.72
N ALA A 425 -25.90 -13.21 0.97
CA ALA A 425 -24.55 -13.78 1.01
C ALA A 425 -24.58 -15.27 0.61
N PRO A 426 -23.40 -15.91 0.40
CA PRO A 426 -23.33 -17.32 0.04
C PRO A 426 -24.09 -18.23 1.01
N LYS A 427 -24.92 -19.13 0.50
CA LYS A 427 -25.73 -20.10 1.26
C LYS A 427 -24.91 -21.01 2.19
N VAL A 428 -23.62 -21.16 1.93
CA VAL A 428 -22.72 -21.97 2.76
C VAL A 428 -22.53 -21.37 4.15
N HIS A 429 -22.67 -20.06 4.31
CA HIS A 429 -22.59 -19.37 5.60
C HIS A 429 -23.91 -19.45 6.33
N LYS A 430 -23.89 -19.98 7.56
CA LYS A 430 -25.09 -20.22 8.35
C LYS A 430 -25.17 -19.23 9.52
N ASP A 431 -25.96 -18.19 9.37
CA ASP A 431 -26.30 -17.22 10.41
C ASP A 431 -27.75 -16.74 10.17
N LYS A 432 -28.50 -16.40 11.21
CA LYS A 432 -29.87 -15.89 11.10
C LYS A 432 -29.95 -14.57 10.33
N PHE A 433 -28.88 -13.82 10.30
CA PHE A 433 -28.75 -12.56 9.58
C PHE A 433 -28.53 -12.77 8.08
N ILE A 434 -28.13 -13.98 7.65
CA ILE A 434 -27.83 -14.28 6.24
C ILE A 434 -29.08 -14.80 5.55
N LYS A 435 -29.42 -14.15 4.43
CA LYS A 435 -30.30 -14.65 3.39
C LYS A 435 -29.41 -15.32 2.34
N GLY A 436 -29.25 -16.65 2.46
CA GLY A 436 -28.29 -17.42 1.69
C GLY A 436 -28.73 -17.64 0.25
N VAL A 437 -27.88 -17.27 -0.70
CA VAL A 437 -28.08 -17.52 -2.15
C VAL A 437 -27.02 -18.47 -2.69
N SER A 438 -27.42 -19.35 -3.61
CA SER A 438 -26.54 -20.34 -4.25
C SER A 438 -25.96 -19.86 -5.57
N ASP A 439 -26.72 -19.02 -6.28
CA ASP A 439 -26.33 -18.47 -7.57
C ASP A 439 -26.93 -17.07 -7.78
N MET A 440 -26.38 -16.38 -8.79
CA MET A 440 -26.75 -15.02 -9.11
C MET A 440 -28.21 -14.89 -9.55
N ARG A 441 -28.74 -15.86 -10.30
CA ARG A 441 -30.13 -15.83 -10.75
C ARG A 441 -31.09 -15.85 -9.58
N GLN A 442 -30.83 -16.69 -8.57
CA GLN A 442 -31.59 -16.72 -7.33
C GLN A 442 -31.54 -15.36 -6.62
N ALA A 443 -30.34 -14.79 -6.48
CA ALA A 443 -30.17 -13.48 -5.82
C ALA A 443 -31.03 -12.38 -6.48
N LEU A 444 -31.06 -12.32 -7.82
CA LEU A 444 -31.84 -11.32 -8.54
C LEU A 444 -33.35 -11.56 -8.42
N ILE A 445 -33.80 -12.82 -8.51
CA ILE A 445 -35.22 -13.17 -8.42
C ILE A 445 -35.75 -12.89 -7.02
N ASP A 446 -35.03 -13.27 -5.98
CA ASP A 446 -35.50 -13.17 -4.59
C ASP A 446 -35.46 -11.74 -4.05
N TYR A 447 -34.61 -10.85 -4.59
CA TYR A 447 -34.35 -9.53 -3.98
C TYR A 447 -34.50 -8.32 -4.93
N LEU A 448 -34.61 -8.51 -6.26
CA LEU A 448 -34.78 -7.44 -7.24
C LEU A 448 -35.99 -7.66 -8.16
N GLN A 449 -36.96 -8.44 -7.75
CA GLN A 449 -38.23 -8.64 -8.48
C GLN A 449 -39.32 -7.69 -8.05
#